data_2599a779a18e99fff3d75704c991a0ec
#
_entry.id   2599a779a18e99fff3d75704c991a0ec
#
_cell.length_a   1.000
_cell.length_b   1.000
_cell.length_c   1.000
_cell.angle_alpha   90.00
_cell.angle_beta   90.00
_cell.angle_gamma   90.00
#
_symmetry.space_group_name_H-M   'P 1'
#
loop_
_entity.id
_entity.type
_entity.pdbx_description
1 polymer ?
#
loop_
_entity_poly.entity_id
_entity_poly.type
_entity_poly.pdbx_seq_one_letter_code
_entity_poly.pdbx_strand_id
1 'polypeptide(L)'
;MLVKFTQGMNRFGGYIMEKIYGYCRISTKHQEIGRQQVNILRAFPDAIIFEETHSGGDYSGCIVLDRLLKMVKAGDSIVFDSVSRFSRDNVTGPQEYKRLFMDNINLIFLNEPYINTDNYRKALDIAIPKTGTFVDPILAGVEEALLQLAEKQVQDAFDQANKELMDIRSRTRQALQKKIAENELLPEEQRIRIGTQRGEKFSTKKKQIAIQRIIEGIQKGYPDNVIMNNIAGDLKKQLPDSKCKDISRNTYYSYKREVLGREKRVYSSKPEDR
;
A
#
# COMPACT_ATOMS: atom_id res chain seq x y z
N MET A 1 0.59 27.42 -13.23
CA MET A 1 2.01 27.74 -13.37
C MET A 1 2.72 26.49 -13.90
N LEU A 2 3.02 26.47 -15.19
CA LEU A 2 3.64 25.31 -15.84
C LEU A 2 5.11 25.25 -15.42
N VAL A 3 5.47 24.20 -14.68
CA VAL A 3 6.88 23.91 -14.36
C VAL A 3 7.54 23.45 -15.68
N LYS A 4 8.39 24.29 -16.24
CA LYS A 4 9.23 23.93 -17.38
C LYS A 4 10.30 22.99 -16.88
N PHE A 5 10.20 21.70 -17.24
CA PHE A 5 11.28 20.73 -17.04
C PHE A 5 12.45 21.13 -17.97
N THR A 6 13.58 21.41 -17.40
CA THR A 6 14.85 21.62 -18.12
C THR A 6 15.40 20.27 -18.56
N GLN A 7 15.55 20.09 -19.89
CA GLN A 7 16.20 18.93 -20.47
C GLN A 7 17.67 18.89 -20.02
N GLY A 8 18.04 17.95 -19.18
CA GLY A 8 19.42 17.71 -18.80
C GLY A 8 20.17 16.96 -19.89
N MET A 9 21.31 17.51 -20.35
CA MET A 9 22.21 16.85 -21.27
C MET A 9 23.22 16.00 -20.47
N ASN A 10 23.30 14.69 -20.73
CA ASN A 10 24.35 13.88 -20.12
C ASN A 10 25.72 14.13 -20.78
N ARG A 11 26.84 13.73 -20.11
CA ARG A 11 28.22 13.88 -20.60
C ARG A 11 28.49 13.23 -21.97
N PHE A 12 27.55 12.46 -22.52
CA PHE A 12 27.64 11.74 -23.78
C PHE A 12 26.66 12.25 -24.86
N GLY A 13 26.04 13.41 -24.66
CA GLY A 13 25.18 14.04 -25.69
C GLY A 13 23.80 13.36 -25.90
N GLY A 14 23.42 12.42 -25.07
CA GLY A 14 22.10 11.78 -25.11
C GLY A 14 21.06 12.57 -24.28
N TYR A 15 19.87 12.79 -24.84
CA TYR A 15 18.73 13.31 -24.10
C TYR A 15 18.27 12.26 -23.09
N ILE A 16 18.45 12.52 -21.81
CA ILE A 16 17.77 11.75 -20.76
C ILE A 16 16.33 12.20 -20.76
N MET A 17 15.45 11.38 -21.32
CA MET A 17 14.00 11.58 -21.16
C MET A 17 13.65 11.25 -19.73
N GLU A 18 13.52 12.28 -18.89
CA GLU A 18 13.03 12.15 -17.52
C GLU A 18 11.61 11.56 -17.57
N LYS A 19 11.41 10.41 -16.92
CA LYS A 19 10.11 9.77 -16.85
C LYS A 19 9.36 10.21 -15.60
N ILE A 20 8.07 10.40 -15.75
CA ILE A 20 7.18 10.74 -14.65
C ILE A 20 6.32 9.52 -14.34
N TYR A 21 6.39 9.06 -13.12
CA TYR A 21 5.61 7.94 -12.61
C TYR A 21 4.62 8.43 -11.58
N GLY A 22 3.37 8.02 -11.68
CA GLY A 22 2.34 8.28 -10.68
C GLY A 22 2.08 7.02 -9.86
N TYR A 23 2.12 7.11 -8.53
CA TYR A 23 1.80 5.99 -7.67
C TYR A 23 0.49 6.20 -6.92
N CYS A 24 -0.43 5.25 -7.07
CA CYS A 24 -1.75 5.22 -6.42
C CYS A 24 -1.89 3.99 -5.54
N ARG A 25 -2.33 4.17 -4.28
CA ARG A 25 -2.56 3.07 -3.36
C ARG A 25 -3.92 3.18 -2.68
N ILE A 26 -4.62 2.03 -2.62
CA ILE A 26 -5.88 1.90 -1.86
C ILE A 26 -5.81 0.72 -0.89
N SER A 27 -6.56 0.81 0.21
CA SER A 27 -6.65 -0.26 1.21
C SER A 27 -7.73 -1.30 0.89
N THR A 28 -8.73 -0.97 0.07
CA THR A 28 -9.79 -1.89 -0.36
C THR A 28 -10.18 -1.64 -1.81
N LYS A 29 -10.62 -2.71 -2.53
CA LYS A 29 -11.05 -2.64 -3.94
C LYS A 29 -12.22 -1.68 -4.20
N HIS A 30 -12.94 -1.25 -3.17
CA HIS A 30 -14.08 -0.33 -3.26
C HIS A 30 -13.71 1.14 -3.02
N GLN A 31 -12.47 1.44 -2.62
CA GLN A 31 -12.01 2.83 -2.51
C GLN A 31 -11.57 3.33 -3.89
N GLU A 32 -11.92 4.58 -4.19
CA GLU A 32 -11.67 5.20 -5.49
C GLU A 32 -10.17 5.42 -5.75
N ILE A 33 -9.51 4.48 -6.43
CA ILE A 33 -8.22 4.73 -7.10
C ILE A 33 -8.39 5.91 -8.06
N GLY A 34 -9.53 6.00 -8.73
CA GLY A 34 -9.80 7.01 -9.75
C GLY A 34 -9.51 8.44 -9.31
N ARG A 35 -9.78 8.81 -8.03
CA ARG A 35 -9.49 10.16 -7.55
C ARG A 35 -7.99 10.47 -7.55
N GLN A 36 -7.16 9.55 -7.07
CA GLN A 36 -5.70 9.75 -7.04
C GLN A 36 -5.13 9.84 -8.46
N GLN A 37 -5.57 8.96 -9.36
CA GLN A 37 -5.19 8.99 -10.77
C GLN A 37 -5.56 10.31 -11.43
N VAL A 38 -6.82 10.76 -11.26
CA VAL A 38 -7.29 12.03 -11.83
C VAL A 38 -6.46 13.19 -11.32
N ASN A 39 -6.13 13.23 -10.02
CA ASN A 39 -5.30 14.30 -9.46
C ASN A 39 -3.89 14.30 -10.07
N ILE A 40 -3.27 13.11 -10.16
CA ILE A 40 -1.93 12.97 -10.73
C ILE A 40 -1.93 13.32 -12.23
N LEU A 41 -2.84 12.75 -13.02
CA LEU A 41 -2.91 13.01 -14.46
C LEU A 41 -3.32 14.45 -14.81
N ARG A 42 -4.07 15.13 -13.93
CA ARG A 42 -4.35 16.56 -14.10
C ARG A 42 -3.08 17.40 -13.95
N ALA A 43 -2.21 17.05 -13.01
CA ALA A 43 -0.96 17.77 -12.79
C ALA A 43 0.12 17.34 -13.78
N PHE A 44 0.16 16.04 -14.14
CA PHE A 44 1.15 15.41 -15.01
C PHE A 44 0.46 14.46 -16.01
N PRO A 45 -0.03 14.99 -17.16
CA PRO A 45 -0.80 14.19 -18.13
C PRO A 45 -0.05 12.98 -18.70
N ASP A 46 1.29 13.06 -18.79
CA ASP A 46 2.15 12.02 -19.35
C ASP A 46 2.66 11.04 -18.29
N ALA A 47 2.15 11.10 -17.04
CA ALA A 47 2.60 10.22 -15.97
C ALA A 47 2.18 8.76 -16.20
N ILE A 48 3.13 7.84 -16.06
CA ILE A 48 2.88 6.39 -16.09
C ILE A 48 2.33 5.96 -14.73
N ILE A 49 1.08 5.54 -14.67
CA ILE A 49 0.40 5.22 -13.40
C ILE A 49 0.70 3.80 -12.94
N PHE A 50 1.11 3.68 -11.67
CA PHE A 50 1.27 2.44 -10.93
C PHE A 50 0.21 2.35 -9.84
N GLU A 51 -0.56 1.26 -9.85
CA GLU A 51 -1.66 1.05 -8.91
C GLU A 51 -1.37 -0.11 -7.98
N GLU A 52 -1.61 0.11 -6.69
CA GLU A 52 -1.48 -0.91 -5.67
C GLU A 52 -2.75 -1.05 -4.83
N THR A 53 -3.25 -2.27 -4.72
CA THR A 53 -4.33 -2.61 -3.79
C THR A 53 -3.72 -3.36 -2.62
N HIS A 54 -3.60 -2.68 -1.48
CA HIS A 54 -3.02 -3.26 -0.27
C HIS A 54 -3.98 -3.12 0.92
N SER A 55 -4.47 -4.24 1.45
CA SER A 55 -5.33 -4.30 2.63
C SER A 55 -4.49 -4.56 3.88
N GLY A 56 -3.94 -3.52 4.47
CA GLY A 56 -3.17 -3.66 5.70
C GLY A 56 -2.43 -2.39 6.09
N GLY A 57 -2.21 -2.22 7.39
CA GLY A 57 -1.51 -1.05 7.95
C GLY A 57 0.01 -1.13 7.84
N ASP A 58 0.56 -2.30 7.46
CA ASP A 58 2.00 -2.52 7.38
C ASP A 58 2.54 -2.26 5.99
N TYR A 59 3.71 -1.63 5.95
CA TYR A 59 4.46 -1.29 4.73
C TYR A 59 5.08 -2.50 4.05
N SER A 60 5.26 -3.59 4.80
CA SER A 60 5.91 -4.84 4.40
C SER A 60 5.14 -5.65 3.35
N GLY A 61 4.60 -4.99 2.32
CA GLY A 61 3.82 -5.68 1.29
C GLY A 61 3.44 -4.82 0.10
N CYS A 62 4.01 -3.62 -0.03
CA CYS A 62 3.80 -2.73 -1.19
C CYS A 62 4.68 -3.17 -2.37
N ILE A 63 4.33 -4.33 -2.97
CA ILE A 63 5.12 -4.97 -4.04
C ILE A 63 5.27 -4.06 -5.26
N VAL A 64 4.22 -3.27 -5.58
CA VAL A 64 4.23 -2.38 -6.74
C VAL A 64 5.13 -1.18 -6.48
N LEU A 65 5.08 -0.59 -5.26
CA LEU A 65 6.00 0.48 -4.88
C LEU A 65 7.44 0.00 -4.90
N ASP A 66 7.74 -1.15 -4.30
CA ASP A 66 9.10 -1.72 -4.30
C ASP A 66 9.64 -1.95 -5.72
N ARG A 67 8.76 -2.40 -6.63
CA ARG A 67 9.11 -2.57 -8.05
C ARG A 67 9.39 -1.23 -8.72
N LEU A 68 8.54 -0.22 -8.45
CA LEU A 68 8.72 1.13 -8.98
C LEU A 68 10.05 1.71 -8.50
N LEU A 69 10.35 1.62 -7.20
CA LEU A 69 11.60 2.14 -6.61
C LEU A 69 12.87 1.47 -7.16
N LYS A 70 12.78 0.20 -7.60
CA LYS A 70 13.88 -0.51 -8.26
C LYS A 70 14.04 -0.15 -9.75
N MET A 71 12.99 0.38 -10.36
CA MET A 71 12.94 0.68 -11.78
C MET A 71 13.35 2.12 -12.11
N VAL A 72 13.04 3.07 -11.21
CA VAL A 72 13.34 4.50 -11.40
C VAL A 72 14.84 4.75 -11.45
N LYS A 73 15.21 5.75 -12.22
CA LYS A 73 16.60 6.16 -12.44
C LYS A 73 16.79 7.61 -12.01
N ALA A 74 18.05 8.00 -11.81
CA ALA A 74 18.40 9.39 -11.53
C ALA A 74 17.81 10.33 -12.60
N GLY A 75 17.12 11.38 -12.16
CA GLY A 75 16.37 12.33 -12.99
C GLY A 75 14.90 12.00 -13.14
N ASP A 76 14.47 10.75 -12.91
CA ASP A 76 13.04 10.40 -12.95
C ASP A 76 12.25 11.06 -11.80
N SER A 77 10.95 11.22 -12.00
CA SER A 77 10.05 11.80 -11.02
C SER A 77 8.99 10.79 -10.58
N ILE A 78 8.71 10.70 -9.28
CA ILE A 78 7.59 9.93 -8.73
C ILE A 78 6.58 10.89 -8.09
N VAL A 79 5.33 10.82 -8.56
CA VAL A 79 4.22 11.66 -8.10
C VAL A 79 3.30 10.86 -7.19
N PHE A 80 3.07 11.37 -6.01
CA PHE A 80 2.12 10.85 -5.02
C PHE A 80 0.99 11.86 -4.78
N ASP A 81 -0.23 11.38 -4.55
CA ASP A 81 -1.33 12.25 -4.12
C ASP A 81 -1.03 12.89 -2.75
N SER A 82 -0.44 12.11 -1.82
CA SER A 82 -0.03 12.58 -0.49
C SER A 82 1.12 11.75 0.08
N VAL A 83 1.78 12.29 1.11
CA VAL A 83 2.84 11.60 1.88
C VAL A 83 2.38 10.23 2.40
N SER A 84 1.13 10.11 2.81
CA SER A 84 0.56 8.86 3.29
C SER A 84 0.50 7.74 2.24
N ARG A 85 0.70 8.05 0.95
CA ARG A 85 0.82 7.07 -0.13
C ARG A 85 2.26 6.58 -0.28
N PHE A 86 3.22 7.46 -0.05
CA PHE A 86 4.63 7.12 -0.04
C PHE A 86 4.98 6.31 1.22
N SER A 87 4.80 6.85 2.42
CA SER A 87 4.99 6.15 3.69
C SER A 87 4.01 6.61 4.77
N ARG A 88 3.68 5.70 5.69
CA ARG A 88 2.96 6.00 6.94
C ARG A 88 3.85 5.81 8.17
N ASP A 89 5.06 5.37 7.96
CA ASP A 89 6.06 5.21 9.01
C ASP A 89 6.86 6.50 9.09
N ASN A 90 6.82 7.13 10.25
CA ASN A 90 7.50 8.38 10.53
C ASN A 90 8.99 8.22 10.84
N VAL A 91 9.50 7.00 10.91
CA VAL A 91 10.93 6.70 11.09
C VAL A 91 11.57 6.32 9.76
N THR A 92 11.03 5.31 9.10
CA THR A 92 11.60 4.80 7.84
C THR A 92 11.26 5.67 6.63
N GLY A 93 10.09 6.36 6.66
CA GLY A 93 9.65 7.24 5.58
C GLY A 93 10.61 8.38 5.26
N PRO A 94 11.02 9.21 6.24
CA PRO A 94 12.01 10.27 6.02
C PRO A 94 13.38 9.74 5.57
N GLN A 95 13.80 8.57 6.07
CA GLN A 95 15.05 7.93 5.65
C GLN A 95 15.01 7.53 4.17
N GLU A 96 13.91 6.91 3.75
CA GLU A 96 13.71 6.51 2.36
C GLU A 96 13.56 7.73 1.43
N TYR A 97 12.89 8.79 1.88
CA TYR A 97 12.83 10.07 1.18
C TYR A 97 14.26 10.62 0.93
N LYS A 98 15.09 10.68 2.00
CA LYS A 98 16.46 11.16 1.92
C LYS A 98 17.32 10.29 0.98
N ARG A 99 17.16 8.97 1.04
CA ARG A 99 17.84 8.03 0.13
C ARG A 99 17.51 8.33 -1.33
N LEU A 100 16.22 8.41 -1.68
CA LEU A 100 15.77 8.69 -3.05
C LEU A 100 16.21 10.06 -3.54
N PHE A 101 16.21 11.06 -2.65
CA PHE A 101 16.76 12.38 -2.95
C PHE A 101 18.26 12.31 -3.31
N MET A 102 19.05 11.56 -2.51
CA MET A 102 20.48 11.36 -2.80
C MET A 102 20.71 10.58 -4.10
N ASP A 103 19.82 9.65 -4.46
CA ASP A 103 19.82 8.93 -5.73
C ASP A 103 19.35 9.82 -6.91
N ASN A 104 19.14 11.11 -6.67
CA ASN A 104 18.66 12.10 -7.64
C ASN A 104 17.30 11.74 -8.27
N ILE A 105 16.40 11.13 -7.49
CA ILE A 105 15.03 10.87 -7.86
C ILE A 105 14.16 12.00 -7.33
N ASN A 106 13.27 12.54 -8.17
CA ASN A 106 12.38 13.61 -7.78
C ASN A 106 11.10 13.04 -7.16
N LEU A 107 10.77 13.45 -5.93
CA LEU A 107 9.54 13.10 -5.24
C LEU A 107 8.61 14.32 -5.25
N ILE A 108 7.38 14.11 -5.70
CA ILE A 108 6.36 15.16 -5.83
C ILE A 108 5.12 14.72 -5.06
N PHE A 109 4.70 15.52 -4.10
CA PHE A 109 3.50 15.30 -3.28
C PHE A 109 2.48 16.40 -3.58
N LEU A 110 1.32 16.02 -4.13
CA LEU A 110 0.33 16.99 -4.61
C LEU A 110 -0.34 17.74 -3.45
N ASN A 111 -0.61 17.04 -2.33
CA ASN A 111 -1.24 17.66 -1.16
C ASN A 111 -0.23 18.36 -0.23
N GLU A 112 1.04 17.94 -0.24
CA GLU A 112 2.10 18.52 0.58
C GLU A 112 3.26 19.04 -0.28
N PRO A 113 3.02 20.05 -1.16
CA PRO A 113 4.03 20.50 -2.13
C PRO A 113 5.28 21.11 -1.50
N TYR A 114 5.20 21.53 -0.22
CA TYR A 114 6.33 22.11 0.50
C TYR A 114 7.47 21.12 0.78
N ILE A 115 7.19 19.79 0.73
CA ILE A 115 8.21 18.75 0.88
C ILE A 115 8.64 18.12 -0.44
N ASN A 116 8.25 18.69 -1.59
CA ASN A 116 8.76 18.22 -2.88
C ASN A 116 10.29 18.33 -2.90
N THR A 117 10.95 17.35 -3.49
CA THR A 117 12.44 17.33 -3.56
C THR A 117 13.03 18.56 -4.21
N ASP A 118 12.32 19.21 -5.14
CA ASP A 118 12.74 20.49 -5.71
C ASP A 118 12.85 21.61 -4.68
N ASN A 119 11.92 21.66 -3.74
CA ASN A 119 11.98 22.67 -2.66
C ASN A 119 13.11 22.35 -1.67
N TYR A 120 13.31 21.07 -1.38
CA TYR A 120 14.43 20.63 -0.56
C TYR A 120 15.77 20.92 -1.24
N ARG A 121 15.90 20.68 -2.55
CA ARG A 121 17.10 21.00 -3.35
C ARG A 121 17.37 22.50 -3.36
N LYS A 122 16.36 23.33 -3.55
CA LYS A 122 16.49 24.80 -3.47
C LYS A 122 16.99 25.27 -2.12
N ALA A 123 16.58 24.62 -1.03
CA ALA A 123 17.06 24.93 0.32
C ALA A 123 18.56 24.57 0.49
N LEU A 124 19.02 23.49 -0.19
CA LEU A 124 20.44 23.09 -0.24
C LEU A 124 21.26 23.98 -1.18
N ASP A 125 20.68 24.43 -2.30
CA ASP A 125 21.35 25.27 -3.30
C ASP A 125 21.42 26.76 -2.91
N ILE A 126 20.89 27.13 -1.72
CA ILE A 126 21.11 28.47 -1.16
C ILE A 126 22.57 28.56 -0.66
N ALA A 127 23.49 28.45 -1.61
CA ALA A 127 24.85 28.86 -1.34
C ALA A 127 24.89 30.38 -1.30
N ILE A 128 24.87 30.96 -0.11
CA ILE A 128 25.06 32.41 0.04
C ILE A 128 26.50 32.72 -0.37
N PRO A 129 26.75 33.61 -1.35
CA PRO A 129 28.09 33.89 -1.80
C PRO A 129 28.97 34.34 -0.62
N LYS A 130 30.08 33.65 -0.39
CA LYS A 130 31.05 34.07 0.62
C LYS A 130 31.63 35.43 0.21
N THR A 131 31.56 36.37 1.12
CA THR A 131 31.99 37.76 0.91
C THR A 131 33.45 37.95 1.23
N GLY A 132 34.12 36.99 1.89
CA GLY A 132 35.48 37.10 2.39
C GLY A 132 35.59 38.00 3.65
N THR A 133 34.47 38.26 4.29
CA THR A 133 34.41 39.16 5.47
C THR A 133 33.97 38.43 6.73
N PHE A 134 33.95 39.12 7.85
CA PHE A 134 33.48 38.61 9.15
C PHE A 134 32.01 38.20 9.17
N VAL A 135 31.25 38.48 8.09
CA VAL A 135 29.85 38.10 7.93
C VAL A 135 29.71 36.65 7.51
N ASP A 136 30.70 36.03 6.90
CA ASP A 136 30.65 34.68 6.37
C ASP A 136 30.22 33.58 7.38
N PRO A 137 30.67 33.62 8.65
CA PRO A 137 30.18 32.68 9.67
C PRO A 137 28.70 32.83 9.96
N ILE A 138 28.15 34.05 9.89
CA ILE A 138 26.72 34.31 10.09
C ILE A 138 25.94 33.70 8.91
N LEU A 139 26.42 33.90 7.67
CA LEU A 139 25.83 33.35 6.46
C LEU A 139 25.81 31.82 6.48
N ALA A 140 26.92 31.19 6.88
CA ALA A 140 27.00 29.74 7.06
C ALA A 140 26.00 29.22 8.10
N GLY A 141 25.81 29.94 9.21
CA GLY A 141 24.79 29.61 10.21
C GLY A 141 23.35 29.71 9.66
N VAL A 142 23.09 30.67 8.78
CA VAL A 142 21.78 30.80 8.10
C VAL A 142 21.55 29.64 7.13
N GLU A 143 22.55 29.26 6.33
CA GLU A 143 22.48 28.10 5.43
C GLU A 143 22.16 26.81 6.18
N GLU A 144 22.87 26.57 7.29
CA GLU A 144 22.63 25.41 8.15
C GLU A 144 21.23 25.42 8.77
N ALA A 145 20.76 26.58 9.23
CA ALA A 145 19.40 26.73 9.79
C ALA A 145 18.31 26.45 8.74
N LEU A 146 18.49 26.89 7.50
CA LEU A 146 17.56 26.62 6.39
C LEU A 146 17.52 25.12 6.05
N LEU A 147 18.65 24.45 6.05
CA LEU A 147 18.74 23.01 5.84
C LEU A 147 18.00 22.23 6.93
N GLN A 148 18.27 22.57 8.20
CA GLN A 148 17.59 21.97 9.36
C GLN A 148 16.07 22.21 9.30
N LEU A 149 15.64 23.39 8.88
CA LEU A 149 14.22 23.70 8.68
C LEU A 149 13.58 22.82 7.61
N ALA A 150 14.26 22.62 6.47
CA ALA A 150 13.77 21.76 5.39
C ALA A 150 13.69 20.29 5.84
N GLU A 151 14.70 19.79 6.54
CA GLU A 151 14.66 18.42 7.13
C GLU A 151 13.52 18.27 8.13
N LYS A 152 13.30 19.27 8.99
CA LYS A 152 12.20 19.28 9.94
C LYS A 152 10.83 19.28 9.24
N GLN A 153 10.65 20.06 8.18
CA GLN A 153 9.41 20.06 7.42
C GLN A 153 9.07 18.69 6.83
N VAL A 154 10.07 17.98 6.32
CA VAL A 154 9.90 16.59 5.85
C VAL A 154 9.46 15.71 7.01
N GLN A 155 10.15 15.74 8.15
CA GLN A 155 9.79 14.94 9.32
C GLN A 155 8.36 15.24 9.82
N ASP A 156 8.02 16.53 9.96
CA ASP A 156 6.70 16.98 10.42
C ASP A 156 5.56 16.47 9.48
N ALA A 157 5.81 16.40 8.17
CA ALA A 157 4.83 15.87 7.21
C ALA A 157 4.58 14.36 7.42
N PHE A 158 5.62 13.58 7.68
CA PHE A 158 5.48 12.15 7.99
C PHE A 158 4.81 11.91 9.36
N ASP A 159 5.16 12.71 10.35
CA ASP A 159 4.54 12.66 11.68
C ASP A 159 3.04 12.98 11.60
N GLN A 160 2.66 13.99 10.82
CA GLN A 160 1.27 14.34 10.57
C GLN A 160 0.52 13.19 9.87
N ALA A 161 1.10 12.60 8.83
CA ALA A 161 0.49 11.47 8.11
C ALA A 161 0.28 10.25 9.01
N ASN A 162 1.25 9.96 9.90
CA ASN A 162 1.13 8.89 10.88
C ASN A 162 0.05 9.18 11.93
N LYS A 163 0.00 10.42 12.44
CA LYS A 163 -1.03 10.86 13.40
C LYS A 163 -2.43 10.71 12.83
N GLU A 164 -2.67 11.15 11.60
CA GLU A 164 -3.96 10.98 10.92
C GLU A 164 -4.38 9.51 10.83
N LEU A 165 -3.43 8.61 10.53
CA LEU A 165 -3.69 7.18 10.52
C LEU A 165 -4.11 6.66 11.89
N MET A 166 -3.41 7.07 12.97
CA MET A 166 -3.74 6.66 14.34
C MET A 166 -5.11 7.19 14.78
N ASP A 167 -5.44 8.43 14.39
CA ASP A 167 -6.74 9.03 14.67
C ASP A 167 -7.89 8.29 13.96
N ILE A 168 -7.70 7.91 12.69
CA ILE A 168 -8.67 7.10 11.93
C ILE A 168 -8.86 5.73 12.62
N ARG A 169 -7.78 5.06 13.02
CA ARG A 169 -7.83 3.77 13.73
C ARG A 169 -8.55 3.89 15.06
N SER A 170 -8.27 4.95 15.82
CA SER A 170 -8.92 5.23 17.10
C SER A 170 -10.41 5.45 16.94
N ARG A 171 -10.83 6.32 16.01
CA ARG A 171 -12.26 6.58 15.71
C ARG A 171 -12.97 5.31 15.25
N THR A 172 -12.33 4.49 14.40
CA THR A 172 -12.91 3.23 13.93
C THR A 172 -13.10 2.25 15.10
N ARG A 173 -12.11 2.15 16.00
CA ARG A 173 -12.20 1.32 17.21
C ARG A 173 -13.33 1.78 18.13
N GLN A 174 -13.44 3.09 18.39
CA GLN A 174 -14.49 3.67 19.21
C GLN A 174 -15.88 3.43 18.60
N ALA A 175 -16.03 3.63 17.28
CA ALA A 175 -17.28 3.36 16.58
C ALA A 175 -17.69 1.87 16.65
N LEU A 176 -16.70 0.96 16.55
CA LEU A 176 -16.94 -0.47 16.70
C LEU A 176 -17.36 -0.84 18.13
N GLN A 177 -16.66 -0.31 19.13
CA GLN A 177 -17.01 -0.53 20.55
C GLN A 177 -18.41 -0.03 20.86
N LYS A 178 -18.79 1.16 20.35
CA LYS A 178 -20.15 1.68 20.49
C LYS A 178 -21.19 0.75 19.89
N LYS A 179 -20.96 0.25 18.66
CA LYS A 179 -21.86 -0.71 18.00
C LYS A 179 -21.98 -2.03 18.77
N ILE A 180 -20.89 -2.52 19.37
CA ILE A 180 -20.91 -3.73 20.19
C ILE A 180 -21.76 -3.49 21.44
N ALA A 181 -21.56 -2.38 22.16
CA ALA A 181 -22.32 -2.04 23.34
C ALA A 181 -23.81 -1.86 23.01
N GLU A 182 -24.16 -1.16 21.94
CA GLU A 182 -25.55 -1.02 21.48
C GLU A 182 -26.19 -2.38 21.14
N ASN A 183 -25.43 -3.28 20.49
CA ASN A 183 -25.89 -4.62 20.12
C ASN A 183 -26.11 -5.53 21.35
N GLU A 184 -25.30 -5.37 22.40
CA GLU A 184 -25.45 -6.11 23.66
C GLU A 184 -26.73 -5.72 24.45
N LEU A 185 -27.21 -4.48 24.27
CA LEU A 185 -28.43 -4.00 24.85
C LEU A 185 -29.71 -4.54 24.18
N LEU A 186 -29.58 -5.09 22.97
CA LEU A 186 -30.68 -5.66 22.21
C LEU A 186 -31.07 -7.05 22.76
N PRO A 187 -32.37 -7.46 22.67
CA PRO A 187 -32.77 -8.85 22.89
C PRO A 187 -31.98 -9.83 22.03
N GLU A 188 -31.71 -11.02 22.51
CA GLU A 188 -30.86 -12.02 21.80
C GLU A 188 -31.29 -12.26 20.36
N GLU A 189 -32.58 -12.29 20.09
CA GLU A 189 -33.18 -12.50 18.76
C GLU A 189 -32.87 -11.38 17.76
N GLN A 190 -32.57 -10.18 18.26
CA GLN A 190 -32.28 -8.98 17.45
C GLN A 190 -30.79 -8.66 17.36
N ARG A 191 -29.93 -9.39 18.07
CA ARG A 191 -28.48 -9.15 18.06
C ARG A 191 -27.87 -9.49 16.72
N ILE A 192 -27.17 -8.51 16.16
CA ILE A 192 -26.43 -8.67 14.93
C ILE A 192 -25.02 -9.17 15.28
N ARG A 193 -24.56 -10.18 14.58
CA ARG A 193 -23.19 -10.68 14.75
C ARG A 193 -22.16 -9.63 14.28
N ILE A 194 -21.40 -9.08 15.23
CA ILE A 194 -20.35 -8.09 14.96
C ILE A 194 -18.98 -8.77 15.06
N GLY A 195 -18.27 -8.84 13.92
CA GLY A 195 -16.94 -9.42 13.84
C GLY A 195 -16.89 -10.95 13.80
N THR A 196 -15.67 -11.51 13.79
CA THR A 196 -15.41 -12.94 13.83
C THR A 196 -14.98 -13.31 15.24
N GLN A 197 -15.64 -14.27 15.89
CA GLN A 197 -15.22 -14.75 17.21
C GLN A 197 -13.84 -15.43 17.10
N ARG A 198 -13.00 -15.18 18.11
CA ARG A 198 -11.65 -15.77 18.20
C ARG A 198 -11.77 -17.29 18.23
N GLY A 199 -11.23 -17.96 17.20
CA GLY A 199 -11.31 -19.43 17.08
C GLY A 199 -12.38 -19.96 16.13
N GLU A 200 -13.38 -19.18 15.73
CA GLU A 200 -14.33 -19.60 14.70
C GLU A 200 -13.77 -19.36 13.30
N LYS A 201 -13.63 -20.43 12.54
CA LYS A 201 -13.31 -20.34 11.12
C LYS A 201 -14.54 -19.79 10.38
N PHE A 202 -14.40 -18.59 9.80
CA PHE A 202 -15.46 -18.00 8.99
C PHE A 202 -15.86 -18.93 7.85
N SER A 203 -17.09 -19.41 7.83
CA SER A 203 -17.62 -20.25 6.78
C SER A 203 -18.46 -19.42 5.80
N THR A 204 -17.90 -19.09 4.65
CA THR A 204 -18.66 -18.45 3.57
C THR A 204 -19.64 -19.44 2.96
N LYS A 205 -20.78 -18.97 2.37
CA LYS A 205 -21.70 -19.82 1.61
C LYS A 205 -20.94 -20.66 0.56
N LYS A 206 -19.94 -20.09 -0.09
CA LYS A 206 -19.04 -20.78 -1.02
C LYS A 206 -18.30 -21.94 -0.36
N LYS A 207 -17.76 -21.75 0.84
CA LYS A 207 -17.09 -22.82 1.60
C LYS A 207 -18.07 -23.90 2.03
N GLN A 208 -19.27 -23.54 2.47
CA GLN A 208 -20.30 -24.50 2.89
C GLN A 208 -20.70 -25.40 1.72
N ILE A 209 -20.99 -24.83 0.54
CA ILE A 209 -21.30 -25.58 -0.68
C ILE A 209 -20.16 -26.53 -1.05
N ALA A 210 -18.91 -26.04 -1.01
CA ALA A 210 -17.74 -26.85 -1.35
C ALA A 210 -17.55 -27.99 -0.35
N ILE A 211 -17.64 -27.76 0.95
CA ILE A 211 -17.51 -28.80 1.99
C ILE A 211 -18.61 -29.87 1.84
N GLN A 212 -19.86 -29.46 1.64
CA GLN A 212 -20.96 -30.39 1.45
C GLN A 212 -20.72 -31.30 0.25
N ARG A 213 -20.29 -30.76 -0.88
CA ARG A 213 -19.97 -31.55 -2.07
C ARG A 213 -18.74 -32.46 -1.91
N ILE A 214 -17.76 -32.03 -1.13
CA ILE A 214 -16.60 -32.88 -0.80
C ILE A 214 -17.06 -34.07 0.04
N ILE A 215 -17.90 -33.86 1.06
CA ILE A 215 -18.45 -34.94 1.90
C ILE A 215 -19.24 -35.93 1.04
N GLU A 216 -20.19 -35.45 0.22
CA GLU A 216 -21.00 -36.29 -0.66
C GLU A 216 -20.14 -37.08 -1.66
N GLY A 217 -19.13 -36.41 -2.25
CA GLY A 217 -18.24 -37.03 -3.22
C GLY A 217 -17.34 -38.12 -2.61
N ILE A 218 -16.85 -37.90 -1.39
CA ILE A 218 -16.06 -38.91 -0.67
C ILE A 218 -16.95 -40.11 -0.31
N GLN A 219 -18.17 -39.89 0.17
CA GLN A 219 -19.11 -40.97 0.50
C GLN A 219 -19.48 -41.82 -0.73
N LYS A 220 -19.60 -41.19 -1.90
CA LYS A 220 -19.91 -41.87 -3.18
C LYS A 220 -18.67 -42.42 -3.92
N GLY A 221 -17.46 -42.21 -3.39
CA GLY A 221 -16.22 -42.68 -4.00
C GLY A 221 -15.84 -41.93 -5.31
N TYR A 222 -16.32 -40.71 -5.50
CA TYR A 222 -16.00 -39.96 -6.70
C TYR A 222 -14.53 -39.49 -6.71
N PRO A 223 -13.87 -39.47 -7.87
CA PRO A 223 -12.53 -38.91 -8.00
C PRO A 223 -12.55 -37.39 -7.83
N ASP A 224 -11.43 -36.82 -7.37
CA ASP A 224 -11.29 -35.41 -7.00
C ASP A 224 -11.69 -34.42 -8.13
N ASN A 225 -11.37 -34.75 -9.38
CA ASN A 225 -11.74 -33.94 -10.55
C ASN A 225 -13.27 -33.85 -10.74
N VAL A 226 -14.00 -34.92 -10.48
CA VAL A 226 -15.48 -34.94 -10.56
C VAL A 226 -16.08 -34.10 -9.43
N ILE A 227 -15.55 -34.23 -8.20
CA ILE A 227 -16.00 -33.44 -7.06
C ILE A 227 -15.78 -31.94 -7.33
N MET A 228 -14.60 -31.58 -7.83
CA MET A 228 -14.29 -30.17 -8.16
C MET A 228 -15.22 -29.60 -9.23
N ASN A 229 -15.54 -30.36 -10.29
CA ASN A 229 -16.45 -29.94 -11.34
C ASN A 229 -17.89 -29.77 -10.80
N ASN A 230 -18.33 -30.64 -9.90
CA ASN A 230 -19.63 -30.52 -9.23
C ASN A 230 -19.71 -29.26 -8.36
N ILE A 231 -18.64 -28.95 -7.61
CA ILE A 231 -18.55 -27.71 -6.83
C ILE A 231 -18.66 -26.49 -7.75
N ALA A 232 -17.93 -26.46 -8.86
CA ALA A 232 -18.00 -25.36 -9.81
C ALA A 232 -19.40 -25.20 -10.42
N GLY A 233 -20.11 -26.31 -10.72
CA GLY A 233 -21.47 -26.32 -11.20
C GLY A 233 -22.45 -25.72 -10.18
N ASP A 234 -22.34 -26.11 -8.91
CA ASP A 234 -23.21 -25.61 -7.84
C ASP A 234 -22.95 -24.15 -7.50
N LEU A 235 -21.69 -23.74 -7.49
CA LEU A 235 -21.34 -22.32 -7.27
C LEU A 235 -21.91 -21.41 -8.35
N LYS A 236 -21.94 -21.87 -9.61
CA LYS A 236 -22.56 -21.12 -10.72
C LYS A 236 -24.08 -21.02 -10.55
N LYS A 237 -24.73 -22.07 -10.03
CA LYS A 237 -26.20 -22.11 -9.84
C LYS A 237 -26.65 -21.33 -8.61
N GLN A 238 -25.94 -21.48 -7.47
CA GLN A 238 -26.38 -20.93 -6.19
C GLN A 238 -25.80 -19.53 -5.88
N LEU A 239 -24.73 -19.13 -6.57
CA LEU A 239 -24.06 -17.83 -6.40
C LEU A 239 -23.76 -17.19 -7.77
N PRO A 240 -24.79 -16.87 -8.60
CA PRO A 240 -24.60 -16.36 -9.96
C PRO A 240 -23.85 -15.03 -10.00
N ASP A 241 -24.00 -14.18 -8.97
CA ASP A 241 -23.37 -12.87 -8.86
C ASP A 241 -21.94 -12.91 -8.29
N SER A 242 -21.44 -14.10 -7.92
CA SER A 242 -20.08 -14.25 -7.40
C SER A 242 -19.06 -14.08 -8.53
N LYS A 243 -18.07 -13.18 -8.32
CA LYS A 243 -16.94 -13.00 -9.25
C LYS A 243 -16.09 -14.27 -9.41
N CYS A 244 -16.08 -15.15 -8.42
CA CYS A 244 -15.35 -16.43 -8.43
C CYS A 244 -16.35 -17.60 -8.51
N LYS A 245 -16.55 -18.13 -9.69
CA LYS A 245 -17.46 -19.26 -9.96
C LYS A 245 -16.80 -20.64 -9.79
N ASP A 246 -15.59 -20.68 -9.20
CA ASP A 246 -14.80 -21.88 -9.02
C ASP A 246 -13.93 -21.78 -7.75
N ILE A 247 -13.34 -22.91 -7.33
CA ILE A 247 -12.32 -22.97 -6.26
C ILE A 247 -11.00 -23.49 -6.84
N SER A 248 -9.87 -22.91 -6.39
CA SER A 248 -8.56 -23.40 -6.80
C SER A 248 -8.30 -24.81 -6.26
N ARG A 249 -7.42 -25.57 -6.92
CA ARG A 249 -6.96 -26.88 -6.42
C ARG A 249 -6.44 -26.81 -4.98
N ASN A 250 -5.67 -25.81 -4.65
CA ASN A 250 -5.13 -25.61 -3.29
C ASN A 250 -6.25 -25.40 -2.27
N THR A 251 -7.27 -24.62 -2.62
CA THR A 251 -8.46 -24.39 -1.77
C THR A 251 -9.25 -25.69 -1.59
N TYR A 252 -9.46 -26.45 -2.67
CA TYR A 252 -10.15 -27.75 -2.63
C TYR A 252 -9.44 -28.71 -1.66
N TYR A 253 -8.13 -28.92 -1.83
CA TYR A 253 -7.38 -29.83 -0.95
C TYR A 253 -7.27 -29.32 0.49
N SER A 254 -7.35 -28.02 0.73
CA SER A 254 -7.45 -27.44 2.08
C SER A 254 -8.77 -27.85 2.74
N TYR A 255 -9.89 -27.72 2.02
CA TYR A 255 -11.21 -28.12 2.52
C TYR A 255 -11.34 -29.65 2.67
N LYS A 256 -10.80 -30.42 1.73
CA LYS A 256 -10.79 -31.90 1.83
C LYS A 256 -10.04 -32.38 3.06
N ARG A 257 -8.89 -31.76 3.40
CA ARG A 257 -8.15 -32.06 4.64
C ARG A 257 -8.94 -31.71 5.90
N GLU A 258 -9.65 -30.58 5.86
CA GLU A 258 -10.53 -30.16 6.97
C GLU A 258 -11.66 -31.19 7.19
N VAL A 259 -12.30 -31.67 6.13
CA VAL A 259 -13.33 -32.73 6.17
C VAL A 259 -12.79 -34.05 6.70
N LEU A 260 -11.57 -34.41 6.31
CA LEU A 260 -10.93 -35.68 6.73
C LEU A 260 -10.27 -35.60 8.11
N GLY A 261 -10.36 -34.44 8.82
CA GLY A 261 -9.72 -34.26 10.13
C GLY A 261 -8.18 -34.34 10.12
N ARG A 262 -7.54 -34.19 8.95
CA ARG A 262 -6.07 -34.24 8.81
C ARG A 262 -5.48 -32.85 9.03
N GLU A 263 -4.61 -32.72 10.03
CA GLU A 263 -3.85 -31.49 10.27
C GLU A 263 -2.90 -31.15 9.09
N LYS A 264 -2.65 -29.86 8.89
CA LYS A 264 -1.61 -29.41 7.94
C LYS A 264 -0.28 -30.02 8.34
N ARG A 265 0.38 -30.77 7.45
CA ARG A 265 1.82 -31.04 7.59
C ARG A 265 2.54 -29.70 7.62
N VAL A 266 3.13 -29.36 8.75
CA VAL A 266 4.09 -28.27 8.86
C VAL A 266 5.31 -28.73 8.06
N TYR A 267 5.58 -28.10 6.93
CA TYR A 267 6.86 -28.25 6.26
C TYR A 267 7.89 -27.60 7.19
N SER A 268 8.62 -28.41 7.94
CA SER A 268 9.82 -27.97 8.61
C SER A 268 10.79 -27.45 7.54
N SER A 269 11.31 -26.25 7.75
CA SER A 269 12.42 -25.67 7.02
C SER A 269 13.52 -26.73 6.80
N LYS A 270 14.10 -26.72 5.58
CA LYS A 270 15.23 -27.56 5.21
C LYS A 270 16.30 -27.54 6.29
N PRO A 271 16.93 -28.68 6.63
CA PRO A 271 18.11 -28.67 7.48
C PRO A 271 19.21 -27.89 6.77
N GLU A 272 19.82 -26.98 7.50
CA GLU A 272 21.06 -26.32 7.09
C GLU A 272 22.13 -27.40 6.86
N ASP A 273 22.65 -27.43 5.64
CA ASP A 273 23.82 -28.23 5.31
C ASP A 273 25.02 -27.72 6.11
N ARG A 274 25.59 -28.63 6.85
CA ARG A 274 26.90 -28.47 7.52
C ARG A 274 28.04 -28.49 6.51
#